data_f7b22b8767cc475261b72ca538f3b631
#
_entry.id   f7b22b8767cc475261b72ca538f3b631
#
_cell.length_a   1.000
_cell.length_b   1.000
_cell.length_c   1.000
_cell.angle_alpha   90.00
_cell.angle_beta   90.00
_cell.angle_gamma   90.00
#
_symmetry.space_group_name_H-M   'P 1'
#
loop_
_entity.id
_entity.type
_entity.pdbx_description
1 polymer ?
#
loop_
_entity_poly.entity_id
_entity_poly.type
_entity_poly.pdbx_seq_one_letter_code
_entity_poly.pdbx_strand_id
1 'polypeptide(L)'
;MSRVIKIQAVIDTVCPWCFIGKRRLDRAVDAFKAANSDVSFQVSYLPFELDSQRENQLNKEASYKKKFGEERFNAMLPSITKTAAGEGINLKFGGVISRTFDSHRLIWWSNQYGKQAELVEEICKLYFERNEDVADHEALANAAENVGLVKTQALEFIKSDQGISEVRDLLRQNAFRDINGVPYYIINDKYSVSGAQESDTLVKVFSQILSKE
;
A
#
# COMPACT_ATOMS: atom_id res chain seq x y z
N MET A 1 16.48 -23.28 13.98
CA MET A 1 16.86 -22.10 13.18
C MET A 1 15.59 -21.33 12.93
N SER A 2 15.61 -20.01 13.09
CA SER A 2 14.43 -19.18 12.77
C SER A 2 14.21 -19.18 11.26
N ARG A 3 12.99 -19.49 10.81
CA ARG A 3 12.60 -19.42 9.39
C ARG A 3 12.07 -18.02 9.10
N VAL A 4 12.45 -17.46 7.96
CA VAL A 4 12.06 -16.10 7.56
C VAL A 4 11.19 -16.16 6.32
N ILE A 5 9.98 -15.65 6.40
CA ILE A 5 9.12 -15.42 5.22
C ILE A 5 9.30 -13.97 4.77
N LYS A 6 9.81 -13.79 3.55
CA LYS A 6 9.95 -12.46 2.93
C LYS A 6 8.72 -12.16 2.08
N ILE A 7 8.12 -10.98 2.27
CA ILE A 7 6.95 -10.54 1.52
C ILE A 7 7.24 -9.17 0.92
N GLN A 8 7.14 -9.07 -0.40
CA GLN A 8 7.13 -7.80 -1.12
C GLN A 8 5.67 -7.49 -1.51
N ALA A 9 5.09 -6.49 -0.87
CA ALA A 9 3.73 -6.03 -1.16
C ALA A 9 3.76 -4.90 -2.18
N VAL A 10 3.31 -5.16 -3.40
CA VAL A 10 3.20 -4.15 -4.47
C VAL A 10 1.87 -3.44 -4.31
N ILE A 11 1.89 -2.12 -4.11
CA ILE A 11 0.71 -1.32 -3.76
C ILE A 11 0.69 0.02 -4.49
N ASP A 12 -0.49 0.62 -4.56
CA ASP A 12 -0.65 2.06 -4.83
C ASP A 12 -1.40 2.72 -3.66
N THR A 13 -0.93 3.88 -3.23
CA THR A 13 -1.45 4.63 -2.07
C THR A 13 -2.88 5.14 -2.25
N VAL A 14 -3.38 5.18 -3.50
CA VAL A 14 -4.77 5.55 -3.84
C VAL A 14 -5.65 4.35 -4.21
N CYS A 15 -5.17 3.14 -3.96
CA CYS A 15 -5.95 1.91 -4.19
C CYS A 15 -6.64 1.47 -2.89
N PRO A 16 -7.98 1.48 -2.81
CA PRO A 16 -8.67 1.08 -1.58
C PRO A 16 -8.47 -0.40 -1.25
N TRP A 17 -8.31 -1.25 -2.27
CA TRP A 17 -7.99 -2.66 -2.07
C TRP A 17 -6.59 -2.87 -1.52
N CYS A 18 -5.63 -1.95 -1.77
CA CYS A 18 -4.31 -2.00 -1.16
C CYS A 18 -4.37 -1.70 0.34
N PHE A 19 -5.21 -0.76 0.76
CA PHE A 19 -5.41 -0.47 2.18
C PHE A 19 -6.07 -1.66 2.91
N ILE A 20 -7.15 -2.22 2.34
CA ILE A 20 -7.81 -3.43 2.84
C ILE A 20 -6.81 -4.59 2.91
N GLY A 21 -6.07 -4.82 1.81
CA GLY A 21 -5.11 -5.91 1.71
C GLY A 21 -3.95 -5.79 2.69
N LYS A 22 -3.49 -4.57 2.98
CA LYS A 22 -2.48 -4.31 4.01
C LYS A 22 -2.97 -4.78 5.40
N ARG A 23 -4.16 -4.36 5.81
CA ARG A 23 -4.72 -4.75 7.11
C ARG A 23 -4.94 -6.25 7.24
N ARG A 24 -5.37 -6.89 6.16
CA ARG A 24 -5.51 -8.36 6.09
C ARG A 24 -4.17 -9.06 6.16
N LEU A 25 -3.14 -8.54 5.50
CA LEU A 25 -1.78 -9.06 5.57
C LEU A 25 -1.22 -8.93 6.99
N ASP A 26 -1.33 -7.75 7.61
CA ASP A 26 -0.84 -7.52 8.97
C ASP A 26 -1.47 -8.52 9.95
N ARG A 27 -2.80 -8.68 9.91
CA ARG A 27 -3.51 -9.65 10.74
C ARG A 27 -3.10 -11.10 10.47
N ALA A 28 -2.87 -11.45 9.21
CA ALA A 28 -2.39 -12.80 8.85
C ALA A 28 -0.99 -13.07 9.38
N VAL A 29 -0.09 -12.10 9.29
CA VAL A 29 1.28 -12.17 9.82
C VAL A 29 1.25 -12.32 11.33
N ASP A 30 0.45 -11.51 12.03
CA ASP A 30 0.35 -11.58 13.51
C ASP A 30 -0.23 -12.91 13.97
N ALA A 31 -1.32 -13.37 13.35
CA ALA A 31 -1.93 -14.67 13.66
C ALA A 31 -0.96 -15.83 13.41
N PHE A 32 -0.21 -15.76 12.30
CA PHE A 32 0.75 -16.81 11.95
C PHE A 32 1.94 -16.85 12.92
N LYS A 33 2.49 -15.70 13.29
CA LYS A 33 3.58 -15.59 14.29
C LYS A 33 3.16 -16.09 15.66
N ALA A 34 1.93 -15.80 16.08
CA ALA A 34 1.39 -16.27 17.36
C ALA A 34 1.32 -17.81 17.42
N ALA A 35 1.06 -18.47 16.30
CA ALA A 35 0.99 -19.93 16.20
C ALA A 35 2.35 -20.59 15.87
N ASN A 36 3.35 -19.84 15.40
CA ASN A 36 4.65 -20.35 14.91
C ASN A 36 5.78 -19.45 15.41
N SER A 37 6.21 -19.63 16.66
CA SER A 37 7.21 -18.79 17.33
C SER A 37 8.61 -18.83 16.70
N ASP A 38 8.90 -19.83 15.88
CA ASP A 38 10.16 -20.00 15.14
C ASP A 38 10.14 -19.31 13.75
N VAL A 39 9.01 -18.68 13.38
CA VAL A 39 8.86 -17.97 12.09
C VAL A 39 8.88 -16.46 12.29
N SER A 40 9.66 -15.79 11.48
CA SER A 40 9.67 -14.32 11.38
C SER A 40 9.29 -13.86 9.98
N PHE A 41 8.83 -12.62 9.86
CA PHE A 41 8.44 -12.03 8.60
C PHE A 41 9.27 -10.77 8.31
N GLN A 42 9.64 -10.62 7.05
CA GLN A 42 10.19 -9.38 6.50
C GLN A 42 9.24 -8.89 5.44
N VAL A 43 8.47 -7.83 5.76
CA VAL A 43 7.53 -7.23 4.82
C VAL A 43 8.11 -5.93 4.29
N SER A 44 8.15 -5.78 2.98
CA SER A 44 8.53 -4.56 2.28
C SER A 44 7.43 -4.13 1.31
N TYR A 45 7.33 -2.83 1.05
CA TYR A 45 6.32 -2.26 0.17
C TYR A 45 6.99 -1.70 -1.08
N LEU A 46 6.48 -2.14 -2.25
CA LEU A 46 6.96 -1.74 -3.56
C LEU A 46 5.94 -0.86 -4.27
N PRO A 47 6.40 0.15 -5.04
CA PRO A 47 5.52 1.12 -5.68
C PRO A 47 4.77 0.52 -6.87
N PHE A 48 3.53 0.95 -7.04
CA PHE A 48 2.74 0.79 -8.26
C PHE A 48 1.92 2.05 -8.49
N GLU A 49 1.81 2.52 -9.71
CA GLU A 49 0.96 3.65 -10.08
C GLU A 49 -0.19 3.15 -10.96
N LEU A 50 -1.41 3.17 -10.45
CA LEU A 50 -2.63 2.82 -11.20
C LEU A 50 -2.89 3.76 -12.39
N ASP A 51 -2.28 4.94 -12.35
CA ASP A 51 -2.35 5.96 -13.38
C ASP A 51 -1.16 6.92 -13.25
N SER A 52 -0.06 6.59 -13.91
CA SER A 52 1.17 7.40 -13.89
C SER A 52 1.07 8.73 -14.66
N GLN A 53 0.03 8.89 -15.50
CA GLN A 53 -0.19 10.10 -16.29
C GLN A 53 -1.26 11.03 -15.69
N ARG A 54 -1.77 10.68 -14.51
CA ARG A 54 -2.80 11.48 -13.83
C ARG A 54 -2.32 12.91 -13.57
N GLU A 55 -3.22 13.86 -13.76
CA GLU A 55 -3.04 15.23 -13.27
C GLU A 55 -3.28 15.27 -11.76
N ASN A 56 -2.68 16.28 -11.10
CA ASN A 56 -2.88 16.49 -9.67
C ASN A 56 -4.21 17.21 -9.39
N GLN A 57 -4.73 17.02 -8.19
CA GLN A 57 -5.89 17.72 -7.62
C GLN A 57 -7.19 17.56 -8.42
N LEU A 58 -7.35 16.44 -9.12
CA LEU A 58 -8.64 16.10 -9.73
C LEU A 58 -9.66 15.73 -8.65
N ASN A 59 -10.93 16.10 -8.86
CA ASN A 59 -12.00 15.65 -7.96
C ASN A 59 -12.04 14.11 -7.91
N LYS A 60 -11.91 13.55 -6.71
CA LYS A 60 -11.77 12.09 -6.50
C LYS A 60 -12.99 11.33 -7.01
N GLU A 61 -14.19 11.71 -6.59
CA GLU A 61 -15.42 11.01 -6.99
C GLU A 61 -15.66 11.10 -8.49
N ALA A 62 -15.50 12.30 -9.07
CA ALA A 62 -15.64 12.50 -10.51
C ALA A 62 -14.63 11.66 -11.32
N SER A 63 -13.39 11.53 -10.82
CA SER A 63 -12.35 10.71 -11.44
C SER A 63 -12.69 9.22 -11.41
N TYR A 64 -13.25 8.72 -10.30
CA TYR A 64 -13.73 7.34 -10.21
C TYR A 64 -14.92 7.09 -11.13
N LYS A 65 -15.91 8.00 -11.16
CA LYS A 65 -17.06 7.92 -12.08
C LYS A 65 -16.61 7.93 -13.54
N LYS A 66 -15.66 8.78 -13.90
CA LYS A 66 -15.06 8.82 -15.25
C LYS A 66 -14.36 7.50 -15.62
N LYS A 67 -13.60 6.92 -14.66
CA LYS A 67 -12.80 5.70 -14.90
C LYS A 67 -13.66 4.44 -15.01
N PHE A 68 -14.67 4.30 -14.17
CA PHE A 68 -15.45 3.06 -14.06
C PHE A 68 -16.85 3.14 -14.67
N GLY A 69 -17.33 4.34 -14.99
CA GLY A 69 -18.73 4.62 -15.27
C GLY A 69 -19.53 4.88 -14.00
N GLU A 70 -20.47 5.83 -14.04
CA GLU A 70 -21.21 6.27 -12.86
C GLU A 70 -22.04 5.15 -12.23
N GLU A 71 -22.77 4.39 -13.04
CA GLU A 71 -23.60 3.27 -12.57
C GLU A 71 -22.77 2.20 -11.86
N ARG A 72 -21.63 1.82 -12.46
CA ARG A 72 -20.72 0.82 -11.89
C ARG A 72 -20.07 1.33 -10.61
N PHE A 73 -19.68 2.61 -10.57
CA PHE A 73 -19.13 3.22 -9.37
C PHE A 73 -20.15 3.19 -8.23
N ASN A 74 -21.39 3.63 -8.48
CA ASN A 74 -22.47 3.65 -7.49
C ASN A 74 -22.80 2.23 -6.99
N ALA A 75 -22.80 1.23 -7.87
CA ALA A 75 -23.05 -0.17 -7.50
C ALA A 75 -21.91 -0.78 -6.66
N MET A 76 -20.67 -0.40 -6.95
CA MET A 76 -19.47 -0.91 -6.26
C MET A 76 -19.28 -0.28 -4.87
N LEU A 77 -19.66 0.98 -4.70
CA LEU A 77 -19.38 1.78 -3.51
C LEU A 77 -19.87 1.16 -2.19
N PRO A 78 -21.13 0.67 -2.08
CA PRO A 78 -21.60 0.05 -0.83
C PRO A 78 -20.80 -1.21 -0.46
N SER A 79 -20.44 -2.03 -1.44
CA SER A 79 -19.70 -3.27 -1.21
C SER A 79 -18.29 -3.02 -0.70
N ILE A 80 -17.55 -2.11 -1.35
CA ILE A 80 -16.17 -1.80 -0.94
C ILE A 80 -16.13 -1.10 0.41
N THR A 81 -17.09 -0.19 0.67
CA THR A 81 -17.20 0.51 1.96
C THR A 81 -17.51 -0.47 3.09
N LYS A 82 -18.43 -1.44 2.87
CA LYS A 82 -18.73 -2.49 3.84
C LYS A 82 -17.50 -3.37 4.11
N THR A 83 -16.79 -3.78 3.06
CA THR A 83 -15.55 -4.58 3.20
C THR A 83 -14.49 -3.82 3.99
N ALA A 84 -14.27 -2.56 3.67
CA ALA A 84 -13.32 -1.69 4.37
C ALA A 84 -13.70 -1.50 5.85
N ALA A 85 -14.99 -1.28 6.13
CA ALA A 85 -15.49 -1.15 7.50
C ALA A 85 -15.25 -2.44 8.32
N GLY A 86 -15.36 -3.62 7.70
CA GLY A 86 -14.99 -4.90 8.31
C GLY A 86 -13.51 -4.99 8.71
N GLU A 87 -12.66 -4.22 8.06
CA GLU A 87 -11.23 -4.08 8.38
C GLU A 87 -10.94 -2.86 9.28
N GLY A 88 -11.96 -2.18 9.79
CA GLY A 88 -11.83 -0.98 10.62
C GLY A 88 -11.41 0.27 9.82
N ILE A 89 -11.61 0.29 8.50
CA ILE A 89 -11.28 1.41 7.61
C ILE A 89 -12.54 2.23 7.33
N ASN A 90 -12.47 3.54 7.59
CA ASN A 90 -13.53 4.48 7.29
C ASN A 90 -13.31 5.13 5.92
N LEU A 91 -13.60 4.38 4.84
CA LEU A 91 -13.40 4.85 3.47
C LEU A 91 -14.27 6.06 3.14
N LYS A 92 -13.62 7.13 2.67
CA LYS A 92 -14.25 8.32 2.12
C LYS A 92 -13.81 8.54 0.67
N PHE A 93 -14.75 8.97 -0.17
CA PHE A 93 -14.50 9.22 -1.60
C PHE A 93 -14.56 10.72 -1.96
N GLY A 94 -14.57 11.60 -0.97
CA GLY A 94 -14.40 13.04 -1.15
C GLY A 94 -12.95 13.45 -1.35
N GLY A 95 -12.72 14.76 -1.49
CA GLY A 95 -11.38 15.32 -1.68
C GLY A 95 -10.87 15.18 -3.11
N VAL A 96 -9.56 15.15 -3.26
CA VAL A 96 -8.88 15.10 -4.55
C VAL A 96 -8.12 13.79 -4.75
N ILE A 97 -7.81 13.49 -6.01
CA ILE A 97 -6.90 12.43 -6.42
C ILE A 97 -5.77 13.03 -7.23
N SER A 98 -4.55 12.67 -6.91
CA SER A 98 -3.32 13.17 -7.50
C SER A 98 -2.36 12.05 -7.87
N ARG A 99 -1.21 12.39 -8.43
CA ARG A 99 -0.10 11.46 -8.66
C ARG A 99 0.38 10.89 -7.33
N THR A 100 0.81 9.64 -7.35
CA THR A 100 1.24 8.92 -6.15
C THR A 100 2.75 8.78 -6.03
N PHE A 101 3.50 9.29 -7.00
CA PHE A 101 4.95 9.09 -7.09
C PHE A 101 5.71 9.56 -5.84
N ASP A 102 5.41 10.77 -5.32
CA ASP A 102 6.10 11.30 -4.13
C ASP A 102 5.70 10.55 -2.85
N SER A 103 4.47 10.07 -2.74
CA SER A 103 4.09 9.19 -1.63
C SER A 103 4.87 7.86 -1.66
N HIS A 104 5.10 7.28 -2.84
CA HIS A 104 5.95 6.10 -3.01
C HIS A 104 7.42 6.37 -2.71
N ARG A 105 7.94 7.55 -3.09
CA ARG A 105 9.31 7.95 -2.71
C ARG A 105 9.46 8.04 -1.20
N LEU A 106 8.51 8.63 -0.52
CA LEU A 106 8.54 8.75 0.93
C LEU A 106 8.45 7.39 1.62
N ILE A 107 7.60 6.47 1.12
CA ILE A 107 7.54 5.08 1.60
C ILE A 107 8.88 4.37 1.39
N TRP A 108 9.52 4.54 0.22
CA TRP A 108 10.84 3.98 -0.04
C TRP A 108 11.89 4.54 0.92
N TRP A 109 11.91 5.86 1.13
CA TRP A 109 12.83 6.53 2.06
C TRP A 109 12.66 6.05 3.51
N SER A 110 11.43 5.82 3.95
CA SER A 110 11.15 5.40 5.32
C SER A 110 11.66 3.99 5.67
N ASN A 111 12.00 3.19 4.65
CA ASN A 111 12.52 1.83 4.86
C ASN A 111 13.83 1.80 5.64
N GLN A 112 14.73 2.78 5.45
CA GLN A 112 15.98 2.88 6.19
C GLN A 112 15.80 3.09 7.71
N TYR A 113 14.60 3.55 8.11
CA TYR A 113 14.21 3.75 9.50
C TYR A 113 13.33 2.62 10.04
N GLY A 114 13.05 1.58 9.24
CA GLY A 114 12.14 0.50 9.60
C GLY A 114 10.69 0.93 9.76
N LYS A 115 10.27 2.05 9.10
CA LYS A 115 8.95 2.68 9.27
C LYS A 115 8.04 2.56 8.04
N GLN A 116 8.40 1.67 7.12
CA GLN A 116 7.68 1.56 5.85
C GLN A 116 6.22 1.10 6.03
N ALA A 117 5.98 0.11 6.87
CA ALA A 117 4.64 -0.43 7.09
C ALA A 117 3.70 0.57 7.78
N GLU A 118 4.21 1.26 8.81
CA GLU A 118 3.46 2.30 9.53
C GLU A 118 3.16 3.48 8.62
N LEU A 119 4.12 3.89 7.78
CA LEU A 119 3.93 5.02 6.87
C LEU A 119 2.94 4.71 5.76
N VAL A 120 2.93 3.48 5.21
CA VAL A 120 1.90 3.05 4.25
C VAL A 120 0.51 3.15 4.88
N GLU A 121 0.35 2.67 6.11
CA GLU A 121 -0.91 2.77 6.86
C GLU A 121 -1.35 4.23 7.02
N GLU A 122 -0.43 5.11 7.40
CA GLU A 122 -0.73 6.51 7.68
C GLU A 122 -1.06 7.30 6.39
N ILE A 123 -0.36 7.04 5.28
CA ILE A 123 -0.68 7.64 3.98
C ILE A 123 -2.04 7.13 3.47
N CYS A 124 -2.37 5.86 3.66
CA CYS A 124 -3.70 5.36 3.32
C CYS A 124 -4.80 6.05 4.15
N LYS A 125 -4.60 6.27 5.46
CA LYS A 125 -5.53 7.03 6.31
C LYS A 125 -5.65 8.49 5.86
N LEU A 126 -4.53 9.13 5.55
CA LEU A 126 -4.49 10.48 4.99
C LEU A 126 -5.44 10.59 3.80
N TYR A 127 -5.30 9.69 2.84
CA TYR A 127 -6.06 9.72 1.60
C TYR A 127 -7.52 9.27 1.76
N PHE A 128 -7.74 8.13 2.43
CA PHE A 128 -9.07 7.52 2.47
C PHE A 128 -9.93 7.96 3.65
N GLU A 129 -9.35 8.31 4.79
CA GLU A 129 -10.12 8.65 5.98
C GLU A 129 -10.17 10.17 6.23
N ARG A 130 -9.12 10.92 5.85
CA ARG A 130 -9.07 12.37 6.02
C ARG A 130 -9.35 13.17 4.75
N ASN A 131 -9.40 12.51 3.57
CA ASN A 131 -9.56 13.14 2.25
C ASN A 131 -8.46 14.16 1.91
N GLU A 132 -7.26 13.96 2.41
CA GLU A 132 -6.10 14.78 2.13
C GLU A 132 -5.42 14.33 0.81
N ASP A 133 -4.60 15.22 0.22
CA ASP A 133 -3.94 14.96 -1.05
C ASP A 133 -2.61 14.23 -0.84
N VAL A 134 -2.42 13.07 -1.49
CA VAL A 134 -1.17 12.31 -1.45
C VAL A 134 -0.02 12.94 -2.25
N ALA A 135 -0.27 14.03 -2.98
CA ALA A 135 0.74 14.84 -3.63
C ALA A 135 1.10 16.12 -2.85
N ASP A 136 0.40 16.42 -1.76
CA ASP A 136 0.73 17.52 -0.88
C ASP A 136 1.93 17.14 0.00
N HIS A 137 3.04 17.85 -0.19
CA HIS A 137 4.30 17.58 0.50
C HIS A 137 4.20 17.82 2.01
N GLU A 138 3.42 18.82 2.45
CA GLU A 138 3.21 19.05 3.89
C GLU A 138 2.35 17.95 4.52
N ALA A 139 1.29 17.51 3.83
CA ALA A 139 0.47 16.40 4.30
C ALA A 139 1.27 15.10 4.40
N LEU A 140 2.12 14.81 3.41
CA LEU A 140 3.03 13.66 3.45
C LEU A 140 4.06 13.76 4.57
N ALA A 141 4.64 14.95 4.81
CA ALA A 141 5.59 15.17 5.90
C ALA A 141 4.93 15.04 7.28
N ASN A 142 3.67 15.48 7.43
CA ASN A 142 2.86 15.24 8.64
C ASN A 142 2.60 13.73 8.85
N ALA A 143 2.30 12.99 7.77
CA ALA A 143 2.15 11.54 7.87
C ALA A 143 3.44 10.84 8.32
N ALA A 144 4.60 11.32 7.87
CA ALA A 144 5.90 10.84 8.36
C ALA A 144 6.10 11.14 9.85
N GLU A 145 5.76 12.34 10.31
CA GLU A 145 5.83 12.73 11.72
C GLU A 145 4.92 11.86 12.60
N ASN A 146 3.71 11.56 12.16
CA ASN A 146 2.76 10.73 12.88
C ASN A 146 3.27 9.30 13.15
N VAL A 147 4.23 8.81 12.35
CA VAL A 147 4.86 7.50 12.55
C VAL A 147 6.24 7.59 13.21
N GLY A 148 6.61 8.78 13.71
CA GLY A 148 7.84 9.00 14.49
C GLY A 148 9.07 9.33 13.64
N LEU A 149 8.90 9.70 12.37
CA LEU A 149 9.96 10.24 11.53
C LEU A 149 10.08 11.76 11.72
N VAL A 150 11.25 12.33 11.39
CA VAL A 150 11.45 13.76 11.51
C VAL A 150 10.81 14.50 10.34
N LYS A 151 9.77 15.30 10.61
CA LYS A 151 8.99 16.02 9.60
C LYS A 151 9.85 16.85 8.64
N THR A 152 10.82 17.61 9.17
CA THR A 152 11.70 18.46 8.33
C THR A 152 12.54 17.63 7.37
N GLN A 153 13.07 16.48 7.80
CA GLN A 153 13.83 15.57 6.95
C GLN A 153 12.95 14.94 5.86
N ALA A 154 11.74 14.54 6.21
CA ALA A 154 10.76 14.02 5.25
C ALA A 154 10.43 15.07 4.18
N LEU A 155 10.20 16.31 4.59
CA LEU A 155 9.89 17.42 3.68
C LEU A 155 11.07 17.77 2.77
N GLU A 156 12.30 17.83 3.32
CA GLU A 156 13.54 18.04 2.55
C GLU A 156 13.74 16.91 1.52
N PHE A 157 13.55 15.66 1.95
CA PHE A 157 13.62 14.50 1.04
C PHE A 157 12.62 14.60 -0.10
N ILE A 158 11.33 14.86 0.18
CA ILE A 158 10.28 14.93 -0.84
C ILE A 158 10.57 16.05 -1.85
N LYS A 159 11.07 17.20 -1.40
CA LYS A 159 11.43 18.35 -2.24
C LYS A 159 12.71 18.16 -3.06
N SER A 160 13.53 17.17 -2.73
CA SER A 160 14.76 16.85 -3.45
C SER A 160 14.53 15.84 -4.59
N ASP A 161 15.57 15.57 -5.38
CA ASP A 161 15.57 14.53 -6.41
C ASP A 161 15.95 13.14 -5.87
N GLN A 162 16.18 13.00 -4.57
CA GLN A 162 16.57 11.73 -3.96
C GLN A 162 15.46 10.68 -4.11
N GLY A 163 15.84 9.43 -4.39
CA GLY A 163 14.90 8.31 -4.55
C GLY A 163 14.11 8.31 -5.85
N ILE A 164 14.28 9.30 -6.75
CA ILE A 164 13.56 9.34 -8.04
C ILE A 164 13.98 8.16 -8.93
N SER A 165 15.28 7.94 -9.11
CA SER A 165 15.80 6.84 -9.94
C SER A 165 15.41 5.49 -9.34
N GLU A 166 15.59 5.33 -8.04
CA GLU A 166 15.34 4.08 -7.32
C GLU A 166 13.86 3.66 -7.39
N VAL A 167 12.96 4.60 -7.16
CA VAL A 167 11.51 4.31 -7.23
C VAL A 167 11.06 4.06 -8.66
N ARG A 168 11.61 4.78 -9.65
CA ARG A 168 11.34 4.49 -11.08
C ARG A 168 11.86 3.11 -11.48
N ASP A 169 13.01 2.68 -10.97
CA ASP A 169 13.55 1.33 -11.22
C ASP A 169 12.65 0.26 -10.62
N LEU A 170 12.15 0.45 -9.41
CA LEU A 170 11.19 -0.47 -8.80
C LEU A 170 9.87 -0.55 -9.60
N LEU A 171 9.35 0.58 -10.08
CA LEU A 171 8.17 0.61 -10.96
C LEU A 171 8.42 -0.17 -12.25
N ARG A 172 9.60 0.02 -12.89
CA ARG A 172 9.98 -0.73 -14.10
C ARG A 172 10.11 -2.22 -13.81
N GLN A 173 10.74 -2.61 -12.71
CA GLN A 173 10.87 -4.02 -12.32
C GLN A 173 9.51 -4.69 -12.12
N ASN A 174 8.54 -4.00 -11.50
CA ASN A 174 7.20 -4.52 -11.32
C ASN A 174 6.45 -4.66 -12.68
N ALA A 175 6.67 -3.75 -13.62
CA ALA A 175 6.13 -3.87 -14.97
C ALA A 175 6.74 -5.08 -15.73
N PHE A 176 8.05 -5.33 -15.60
CA PHE A 176 8.71 -6.53 -16.18
C PHE A 176 8.23 -7.85 -15.56
N ARG A 177 7.67 -7.83 -14.35
CA ARG A 177 7.05 -8.99 -13.70
C ARG A 177 5.59 -9.20 -14.10
N ASP A 178 5.09 -8.49 -15.10
CA ASP A 178 3.68 -8.51 -15.57
C ASP A 178 2.66 -8.24 -14.44
N ILE A 179 3.03 -7.41 -13.46
CA ILE A 179 2.12 -7.01 -12.40
C ILE A 179 1.20 -5.91 -12.93
N ASN A 180 -0.05 -6.29 -13.23
CA ASN A 180 -1.04 -5.42 -13.87
C ASN A 180 -2.15 -4.97 -12.92
N GLY A 181 -2.06 -5.30 -11.63
CA GLY A 181 -3.06 -4.95 -10.63
C GLY A 181 -2.53 -5.10 -9.20
N VAL A 182 -3.11 -4.33 -8.29
CA VAL A 182 -2.68 -4.25 -6.89
C VAL A 182 -3.87 -4.34 -5.93
N PRO A 183 -3.66 -4.85 -4.69
CA PRO A 183 -2.38 -5.31 -4.14
C PRO A 183 -1.91 -6.62 -4.78
N TYR A 184 -0.59 -6.79 -4.84
CA TYR A 184 0.05 -8.01 -5.29
C TYR A 184 1.21 -8.35 -4.36
N TYR A 185 1.30 -9.60 -3.92
CA TYR A 185 2.30 -10.04 -2.96
C TYR A 185 3.25 -11.03 -3.60
N ILE A 186 4.55 -10.78 -3.48
CA ILE A 186 5.62 -11.69 -3.87
C ILE A 186 6.20 -12.26 -2.58
N ILE A 187 6.21 -13.59 -2.43
CA ILE A 187 6.63 -14.26 -1.21
C ILE A 187 7.84 -15.15 -1.53
N ASN A 188 8.92 -14.94 -0.77
CA ASN A 188 10.22 -15.62 -0.92
C ASN A 188 10.76 -15.57 -2.38
N ASP A 189 10.48 -14.47 -3.09
CA ASP A 189 10.84 -14.25 -4.51
C ASP A 189 10.37 -15.35 -5.50
N LYS A 190 9.51 -16.26 -5.04
CA LYS A 190 9.11 -17.48 -5.75
C LYS A 190 7.59 -17.62 -5.91
N TYR A 191 6.84 -17.25 -4.88
CA TYR A 191 5.39 -17.41 -4.86
C TYR A 191 4.71 -16.07 -5.01
N SER A 192 3.49 -16.07 -5.54
CA SER A 192 2.72 -14.84 -5.66
C SER A 192 1.26 -15.01 -5.26
N VAL A 193 0.69 -13.94 -4.74
CA VAL A 193 -0.73 -13.84 -4.37
C VAL A 193 -1.25 -12.52 -4.91
N SER A 194 -2.33 -12.54 -5.68
CA SER A 194 -2.96 -11.36 -6.25
C SER A 194 -4.23 -10.98 -5.48
N GLY A 195 -4.44 -9.67 -5.33
CA GLY A 195 -5.63 -9.10 -4.70
C GLY A 195 -5.60 -9.11 -3.17
N ALA A 196 -6.54 -8.38 -2.58
CA ALA A 196 -6.72 -8.27 -1.13
C ALA A 196 -7.39 -9.55 -0.57
N GLN A 197 -6.63 -10.64 -0.52
CA GLN A 197 -7.10 -11.93 0.00
C GLN A 197 -7.47 -11.82 1.49
N GLU A 198 -8.40 -12.67 1.93
CA GLU A 198 -8.75 -12.79 3.35
C GLU A 198 -7.55 -13.27 4.17
N SER A 199 -7.44 -12.83 5.43
CA SER A 199 -6.31 -13.17 6.30
C SER A 199 -6.13 -14.68 6.46
N ASP A 200 -7.22 -15.45 6.57
CA ASP A 200 -7.15 -16.91 6.67
C ASP A 200 -6.59 -17.57 5.41
N THR A 201 -6.84 -16.97 4.25
CA THR A 201 -6.26 -17.43 2.98
C THR A 201 -4.74 -17.21 2.98
N LEU A 202 -4.28 -16.03 3.43
CA LEU A 202 -2.86 -15.74 3.55
C LEU A 202 -2.16 -16.66 4.55
N VAL A 203 -2.79 -16.94 5.70
CA VAL A 203 -2.28 -17.91 6.69
C VAL A 203 -2.09 -19.31 6.07
N LYS A 204 -3.07 -19.78 5.27
CA LYS A 204 -2.93 -21.07 4.52
C LYS A 204 -1.78 -21.03 3.53
N VAL A 205 -1.59 -19.91 2.82
CA VAL A 205 -0.47 -19.74 1.89
C VAL A 205 0.87 -19.82 2.62
N PHE A 206 1.02 -19.14 3.76
CA PHE A 206 2.23 -19.19 4.57
C PHE A 206 2.53 -20.62 5.05
N SER A 207 1.51 -21.36 5.52
CA SER A 207 1.65 -22.77 5.90
C SER A 207 2.14 -23.65 4.75
N GLN A 208 1.56 -23.46 3.56
CA GLN A 208 1.95 -24.24 2.36
C GLN A 208 3.39 -23.92 1.90
N ILE A 209 3.83 -22.67 2.03
CA ILE A 209 5.19 -22.27 1.69
C ILE A 209 6.18 -22.96 2.63
N LEU A 210 5.95 -22.89 3.94
CA LEU A 210 6.84 -23.53 4.92
C LEU A 210 6.89 -25.06 4.82
N SER A 211 5.83 -25.69 4.30
CA SER A 211 5.83 -27.15 4.10
C SER A 211 6.62 -27.62 2.88
N LYS A 212 7.00 -26.67 1.99
CA LYS A 212 7.74 -26.94 0.74
C LYS A 212 9.23 -26.54 0.81
N GLU A 213 9.61 -25.85 1.88
CA GLU A 213 10.99 -25.46 2.20
C GLU A 213 11.58 -26.34 3.30
#